data_d447c5de5626f3685cb70cf378b5ff41
#
_entry.id   d447c5de5626f3685cb70cf378b5ff41
#
_cell.length_a   1.000
_cell.length_b   1.000
_cell.length_c   1.000
_cell.angle_alpha   90.00
_cell.angle_beta   90.00
_cell.angle_gamma   90.00
#
_symmetry.space_group_name_H-M   'P 1'
#
loop_
_entity.id
_entity.type
_entity.pdbx_description
1 polymer ?
#
loop_
_entity_poly.entity_id
_entity_poly.type
_entity_poly.pdbx_seq_one_letter_code
_entity_poly.pdbx_strand_id
1 'polypeptide(L)'
;IDHDACKRLVDRSITDDRIKELVYAQIDSHGTRGLGLGSEPNQILAVALPSPIDHLLLRTPCVLHSGRYMDDLYCIALDKADLHGVLSDIRAECEKLGIVINDKKTRIVKLSRGFTYLKKRFNYGETGKVIVRPCRSAVTRQRRKLKKLAAFVERGEMTREQALQSYQSWRGSMLKLDARRTVRAMDALFSQLFG
;
A
#
# COMPACT_ATOMS: atom_id res chain seq x y z
N ILE A 1 3.43 -4.83 -14.70
CA ILE A 1 4.03 -6.18 -14.73
C ILE A 1 3.78 -6.77 -16.10
N ASP A 2 4.84 -7.29 -16.69
CA ASP A 2 4.87 -7.98 -17.97
C ASP A 2 4.62 -9.48 -17.75
N HIS A 3 3.80 -10.13 -18.63
CA HIS A 3 3.46 -11.55 -18.49
C HIS A 3 4.67 -12.46 -18.76
N ASP A 4 5.52 -12.12 -19.73
CA ASP A 4 6.72 -12.91 -20.05
C ASP A 4 7.71 -12.90 -18.87
N ALA A 5 7.82 -11.77 -18.16
CA ALA A 5 8.63 -11.70 -16.95
C ALA A 5 8.09 -12.63 -15.85
N CYS A 6 6.76 -12.70 -15.69
CA CYS A 6 6.13 -13.64 -14.77
C CYS A 6 6.36 -15.10 -15.18
N LYS A 7 6.21 -15.42 -16.47
CA LYS A 7 6.46 -16.77 -17.00
C LYS A 7 7.91 -17.20 -16.80
N ARG A 8 8.89 -16.32 -17.06
CA ARG A 8 10.30 -16.59 -16.74
C ARG A 8 10.56 -16.86 -15.26
N LEU A 9 9.83 -16.21 -14.36
CA LEU A 9 9.91 -16.50 -12.92
C LEU A 9 9.34 -17.89 -12.62
N VAL A 10 8.19 -18.24 -13.19
CA VAL A 10 7.56 -19.57 -13.06
C VAL A 10 8.50 -20.66 -13.56
N ASP A 11 9.12 -20.49 -14.73
CA ASP A 11 10.07 -21.46 -15.32
C ASP A 11 11.24 -21.78 -14.40
N ARG A 12 11.74 -20.77 -13.68
CA ARG A 12 12.86 -20.95 -12.74
C ARG A 12 12.44 -21.54 -11.40
N SER A 13 11.14 -21.44 -11.06
CA SER A 13 10.65 -21.80 -9.72
C SER A 13 9.90 -23.12 -9.68
N ILE A 14 9.31 -23.54 -10.80
CA ILE A 14 8.48 -24.74 -10.92
C ILE A 14 9.09 -25.68 -11.95
N THR A 15 9.21 -26.94 -11.61
CA THR A 15 9.76 -27.99 -12.51
C THR A 15 8.67 -28.77 -13.23
N ASP A 16 7.49 -28.91 -12.64
CA ASP A 16 6.37 -29.65 -13.22
C ASP A 16 5.68 -28.84 -14.33
N ASP A 17 5.71 -29.35 -15.56
CA ASP A 17 5.19 -28.65 -16.73
C ASP A 17 3.66 -28.49 -16.69
N ARG A 18 2.91 -29.42 -16.08
CA ARG A 18 1.46 -29.31 -15.94
C ARG A 18 1.08 -28.14 -15.02
N ILE A 19 1.85 -27.96 -13.94
CA ILE A 19 1.66 -26.82 -13.02
C ILE A 19 2.02 -25.51 -13.71
N LYS A 20 3.12 -25.48 -14.52
CA LYS A 20 3.48 -24.30 -15.31
C LYS A 20 2.34 -23.88 -16.26
N GLU A 21 1.79 -24.82 -17.01
CA GLU A 21 0.68 -24.56 -17.93
C GLU A 21 -0.54 -23.94 -17.23
N LEU A 22 -0.91 -24.47 -16.05
CA LEU A 22 -2.00 -23.93 -15.25
C LEU A 22 -1.72 -22.48 -14.80
N VAL A 23 -0.49 -22.19 -14.34
CA VAL A 23 -0.09 -20.85 -13.90
C VAL A 23 -0.01 -19.91 -15.10
N TYR A 24 0.46 -20.34 -16.27
CA TYR A 24 0.45 -19.52 -17.48
C TYR A 24 -0.96 -19.18 -17.93
N ALA A 25 -1.86 -20.16 -17.95
CA ALA A 25 -3.26 -19.90 -18.26
C ALA A 25 -3.88 -18.87 -17.30
N GLN A 26 -3.52 -18.94 -16.01
CA GLN A 26 -3.95 -17.97 -15.01
C GLN A 26 -3.37 -16.57 -15.25
N ILE A 27 -2.08 -16.46 -15.64
CA ILE A 27 -1.45 -15.18 -15.99
C ILE A 27 -2.15 -14.57 -17.20
N ASP A 28 -2.35 -15.36 -18.26
CA ASP A 28 -2.90 -14.90 -19.55
C ASP A 28 -4.40 -14.60 -19.49
N SER A 29 -5.13 -15.10 -18.49
CA SER A 29 -6.56 -14.85 -18.32
C SER A 29 -6.95 -13.39 -18.06
N HIS A 30 -5.97 -12.52 -17.74
CA HIS A 30 -6.20 -11.14 -17.34
C HIS A 30 -5.63 -10.09 -18.32
N GLY A 31 -5.83 -10.31 -19.60
CA GLY A 31 -5.37 -9.38 -20.65
C GLY A 31 -3.91 -9.55 -21.00
N THR A 32 -3.27 -8.50 -21.50
CA THR A 32 -1.87 -8.56 -22.02
C THR A 32 -0.83 -8.06 -21.02
N ARG A 33 -1.24 -7.41 -19.95
CA ARG A 33 -0.36 -6.84 -18.90
C ARG A 33 -1.06 -6.81 -17.54
N GLY A 34 -0.25 -6.94 -16.49
CA GLY A 34 -0.74 -6.94 -15.11
C GLY A 34 -1.12 -8.34 -14.66
N LEU A 35 -1.51 -8.46 -13.40
CA LEU A 35 -1.97 -9.69 -12.77
C LEU A 35 -3.37 -9.48 -12.21
N GLY A 36 -4.25 -10.44 -12.44
CA GLY A 36 -5.62 -10.38 -11.94
C GLY A 36 -5.69 -10.40 -10.41
N LEU A 37 -6.57 -9.57 -9.86
CA LEU A 37 -6.82 -9.53 -8.42
C LEU A 37 -7.65 -10.74 -7.97
N GLY A 38 -7.38 -11.25 -6.76
CA GLY A 38 -8.17 -12.31 -6.13
C GLY A 38 -7.67 -13.74 -6.36
N SER A 39 -6.66 -13.94 -7.20
CA SER A 39 -5.99 -15.23 -7.40
C SER A 39 -4.75 -15.34 -6.52
N GLU A 40 -4.60 -16.43 -5.77
CA GLU A 40 -3.43 -16.69 -4.93
C GLU A 40 -2.12 -16.79 -5.74
N PRO A 41 -2.05 -17.53 -6.88
CA PRO A 41 -0.84 -17.55 -7.71
C PRO A 41 -0.42 -16.17 -8.19
N ASN A 42 -1.37 -15.31 -8.58
CA ASN A 42 -1.07 -13.94 -9.00
C ASN A 42 -0.54 -13.08 -7.84
N GLN A 43 -1.01 -13.31 -6.60
CA GLN A 43 -0.47 -12.62 -5.42
C GLN A 43 0.97 -13.06 -5.13
N ILE A 44 1.25 -14.37 -5.24
CA ILE A 44 2.61 -14.90 -5.07
C ILE A 44 3.55 -14.29 -6.12
N LEU A 45 3.15 -14.27 -7.40
CA LEU A 45 3.93 -13.66 -8.47
C LEU A 45 4.15 -12.16 -8.25
N ALA A 46 3.12 -11.42 -7.80
CA ALA A 46 3.23 -10.00 -7.50
C ALA A 46 4.20 -9.69 -6.36
N VAL A 47 4.38 -10.61 -5.42
CA VAL A 47 5.36 -10.50 -4.33
C VAL A 47 6.74 -10.98 -4.76
N ALA A 48 6.83 -12.08 -5.51
CA ALA A 48 8.09 -12.73 -5.86
C ALA A 48 8.82 -12.01 -6.99
N LEU A 49 8.12 -11.53 -8.02
CA LEU A 49 8.74 -10.90 -9.18
C LEU A 49 9.61 -9.67 -8.81
N PRO A 50 9.20 -8.76 -7.91
CA PRO A 50 10.02 -7.62 -7.50
C PRO A 50 11.13 -7.96 -6.48
N SER A 51 11.30 -9.20 -6.02
CA SER A 51 12.31 -9.57 -5.01
C SER A 51 13.75 -9.17 -5.37
N PRO A 52 14.20 -9.18 -6.65
CA PRO A 52 15.52 -8.66 -7.01
C PRO A 52 15.74 -7.21 -6.60
N ILE A 53 14.68 -6.38 -6.57
CA ILE A 53 14.74 -4.99 -6.11
C ILE A 53 14.99 -4.95 -4.59
N ASP A 54 14.35 -5.83 -3.82
CA ASP A 54 14.59 -5.94 -2.38
C ASP A 54 16.05 -6.31 -2.09
N HIS A 55 16.59 -7.27 -2.85
CA HIS A 55 17.99 -7.68 -2.74
C HIS A 55 18.97 -6.59 -3.19
N LEU A 56 18.64 -5.82 -4.22
CA LEU A 56 19.41 -4.65 -4.64
C LEU A 56 19.54 -3.65 -3.48
N LEU A 57 18.41 -3.28 -2.86
CA LEU A 57 18.39 -2.33 -1.75
C LEU A 57 19.15 -2.82 -0.52
N LEU A 58 19.06 -4.11 -0.19
CA LEU A 58 19.79 -4.72 0.93
C LEU A 58 21.31 -4.70 0.74
N ARG A 59 21.79 -4.73 -0.52
CA ARG A 59 23.21 -4.73 -0.86
C ARG A 59 23.77 -3.33 -1.12
N THR A 60 22.92 -2.31 -1.20
CA THR A 60 23.33 -0.93 -1.48
C THR A 60 23.81 -0.23 -0.20
N PRO A 61 25.11 0.09 -0.05
CA PRO A 61 25.66 0.54 1.24
C PRO A 61 25.06 1.83 1.78
N CYS A 62 24.61 2.75 0.92
CA CYS A 62 24.00 4.02 1.33
C CYS A 62 22.55 3.87 1.78
N VAL A 63 21.90 2.71 1.59
CA VAL A 63 20.54 2.44 2.03
C VAL A 63 20.56 1.97 3.49
N LEU A 64 20.07 2.81 4.39
CA LEU A 64 20.00 2.52 5.83
C LEU A 64 18.84 1.58 6.16
N HIS A 65 17.69 1.82 5.54
CA HIS A 65 16.48 1.02 5.70
C HIS A 65 15.67 0.99 4.41
N SER A 66 15.09 -0.14 4.12
CA SER A 66 14.14 -0.31 3.02
C SER A 66 13.00 -1.24 3.44
N GLY A 67 11.91 -1.17 2.73
CA GLY A 67 10.80 -2.11 2.90
C GLY A 67 9.82 -2.00 1.74
N ARG A 68 9.19 -3.11 1.43
CA ARG A 68 8.19 -3.22 0.38
C ARG A 68 6.94 -3.91 0.91
N TYR A 69 5.80 -3.38 0.52
CA TYR A 69 4.50 -4.01 0.70
C TYR A 69 3.81 -4.05 -0.65
N MET A 70 3.82 -5.20 -1.28
CA MET A 70 3.35 -5.39 -2.67
C MET A 70 4.10 -4.45 -3.64
N ASP A 71 3.39 -3.48 -4.20
CA ASP A 71 3.88 -2.44 -5.13
C ASP A 71 4.38 -1.16 -4.44
N ASP A 72 4.09 -0.98 -3.16
CA ASP A 72 4.55 0.18 -2.38
C ASP A 72 5.93 -0.11 -1.77
N LEU A 73 6.96 0.60 -2.25
CA LEU A 73 8.35 0.50 -1.81
C LEU A 73 8.80 1.80 -1.14
N TYR A 74 9.61 1.71 -0.08
CA TYR A 74 10.37 2.83 0.45
C TYR A 74 11.82 2.44 0.70
N CYS A 75 12.73 3.41 0.62
CA CYS A 75 14.09 3.31 1.12
C CYS A 75 14.50 4.62 1.80
N ILE A 76 15.43 4.53 2.74
CA ILE A 76 15.95 5.64 3.55
C ILE A 76 17.45 5.66 3.40
N ALA A 77 18.02 6.83 3.09
CA ALA A 77 19.44 7.11 3.08
C ALA A 77 19.72 8.46 3.75
N LEU A 78 20.98 8.76 4.07
CA LEU A 78 21.36 10.03 4.67
C LEU A 78 21.28 11.17 3.66
N ASP A 79 21.76 10.96 2.46
CA ASP A 79 21.88 11.99 1.44
C ASP A 79 20.86 11.84 0.32
N LYS A 80 20.44 12.99 -0.20
CA LYS A 80 19.52 13.05 -1.32
C LYS A 80 20.17 12.59 -2.63
N ALA A 81 21.46 12.85 -2.80
CA ALA A 81 22.21 12.42 -3.98
C ALA A 81 22.23 10.89 -4.08
N ASP A 82 22.49 10.20 -2.98
CA ASP A 82 22.44 8.74 -2.89
C ASP A 82 21.07 8.19 -3.30
N LEU A 83 19.98 8.81 -2.84
CA LEU A 83 18.63 8.40 -3.21
C LEU A 83 18.32 8.57 -4.69
N HIS A 84 18.95 9.53 -5.38
CA HIS A 84 18.81 9.64 -6.84
C HIS A 84 19.54 8.49 -7.55
N GLY A 85 20.74 8.09 -7.08
CA GLY A 85 21.45 6.92 -7.58
C GLY A 85 20.64 5.63 -7.37
N VAL A 86 20.20 5.40 -6.13
CA VAL A 86 19.36 4.25 -5.78
C VAL A 86 18.07 4.19 -6.64
N LEU A 87 17.42 5.32 -6.89
CA LEU A 87 16.24 5.36 -7.75
C LEU A 87 16.57 4.99 -9.20
N SER A 88 17.75 5.41 -9.71
CA SER A 88 18.21 5.00 -11.04
C SER A 88 18.42 3.49 -11.12
N ASP A 89 19.05 2.89 -10.10
CA ASP A 89 19.30 1.46 -10.04
C ASP A 89 17.98 0.66 -9.93
N ILE A 90 17.03 1.14 -9.12
CA ILE A 90 15.69 0.56 -9.03
C ILE A 90 14.99 0.59 -10.40
N ARG A 91 15.11 1.71 -11.15
CA ARG A 91 14.51 1.84 -12.49
C ARG A 91 15.10 0.82 -13.47
N ALA A 92 16.41 0.69 -13.47
CA ALA A 92 17.11 -0.28 -14.32
C ALA A 92 16.69 -1.72 -13.98
N GLU A 93 16.53 -2.04 -12.69
CA GLU A 93 16.07 -3.37 -12.29
C GLU A 93 14.60 -3.60 -12.63
N CYS A 94 13.73 -2.60 -12.45
CA CYS A 94 12.33 -2.67 -12.87
C CYS A 94 12.18 -2.91 -14.37
N GLU A 95 13.02 -2.27 -15.19
CA GLU A 95 13.02 -2.46 -16.66
C GLU A 95 13.33 -3.92 -17.03
N LYS A 96 14.36 -4.54 -16.43
CA LYS A 96 14.69 -5.96 -16.61
C LYS A 96 13.53 -6.89 -16.23
N LEU A 97 12.77 -6.51 -15.19
CA LEU A 97 11.64 -7.27 -14.67
C LEU A 97 10.31 -6.97 -15.39
N GLY A 98 10.28 -6.07 -16.38
CA GLY A 98 9.07 -5.64 -17.05
C GLY A 98 8.09 -4.90 -16.11
N ILE A 99 8.61 -4.24 -15.06
CA ILE A 99 7.83 -3.46 -14.10
C ILE A 99 7.88 -1.99 -14.47
N VAL A 100 6.71 -1.35 -14.59
CA VAL A 100 6.60 0.08 -14.87
C VAL A 100 6.44 0.85 -13.56
N ILE A 101 7.38 1.76 -13.27
CA ILE A 101 7.32 2.65 -12.11
C ILE A 101 6.33 3.79 -12.37
N ASN A 102 5.53 4.12 -11.37
CA ASN A 102 4.62 5.28 -11.43
C ASN A 102 5.34 6.56 -10.97
N ASP A 103 5.87 7.33 -11.92
CA ASP A 103 6.62 8.56 -11.64
C ASP A 103 5.81 9.61 -10.87
N LYS A 104 4.50 9.67 -11.08
CA LYS A 104 3.64 10.62 -10.34
C LYS A 104 3.55 10.32 -8.86
N LYS A 105 3.78 9.06 -8.47
CA LYS A 105 3.77 8.61 -7.07
C LYS A 105 5.17 8.49 -6.48
N THR A 106 6.20 8.33 -7.30
CA THR A 106 7.59 8.19 -6.85
C THR A 106 8.14 9.54 -6.40
N ARG A 107 8.62 9.63 -5.15
CA ARG A 107 9.07 10.90 -4.56
C ARG A 107 10.21 10.69 -3.61
N ILE A 108 11.24 11.53 -3.72
CA ILE A 108 12.28 11.69 -2.72
C ILE A 108 11.89 12.83 -1.79
N VAL A 109 11.74 12.54 -0.50
CA VAL A 109 11.25 13.49 0.50
C VAL A 109 12.17 13.54 1.72
N LYS A 110 12.30 14.72 2.33
CA LYS A 110 13.03 14.88 3.59
C LYS A 110 12.21 14.30 4.74
N LEU A 111 12.76 13.43 5.57
CA LEU A 111 12.05 12.80 6.69
C LEU A 111 11.46 13.81 7.67
N SER A 112 12.14 14.96 7.90
CA SER A 112 11.63 16.04 8.74
C SER A 112 10.30 16.65 8.26
N ARG A 113 9.98 16.55 6.97
CA ARG A 113 8.69 16.97 6.41
C ARG A 113 7.60 15.91 6.55
N GLY A 114 7.97 14.72 7.03
CA GLY A 114 7.12 13.54 7.07
C GLY A 114 6.76 13.01 5.68
N PHE A 115 6.31 11.77 5.64
CA PHE A 115 5.90 11.10 4.40
C PHE A 115 4.65 10.26 4.63
N THR A 116 4.00 9.86 3.53
CA THR A 116 2.82 9.00 3.57
C THR A 116 3.17 7.65 2.97
N TYR A 117 2.92 6.58 3.73
CA TYR A 117 3.10 5.20 3.32
C TYR A 117 1.94 4.35 3.83
N LEU A 118 1.40 3.45 3.03
CA LEU A 118 0.26 2.59 3.36
C LEU A 118 -0.92 3.36 4.00
N LYS A 119 -1.28 4.50 3.42
CA LYS A 119 -2.36 5.39 3.88
C LYS A 119 -2.16 5.97 5.29
N LYS A 120 -0.94 5.90 5.84
CA LYS A 120 -0.54 6.50 7.11
C LYS A 120 0.47 7.61 6.87
N ARG A 121 0.38 8.67 7.66
CA ARG A 121 1.33 9.79 7.66
C ARG A 121 2.31 9.61 8.80
N PHE A 122 3.58 9.52 8.47
CA PHE A 122 4.70 9.40 9.41
C PHE A 122 5.38 10.75 9.56
N ASN A 123 5.64 11.16 10.79
CA ASN A 123 6.39 12.38 11.11
C ASN A 123 7.30 12.11 12.31
N TYR A 124 8.43 12.82 12.38
CA TYR A 124 9.23 12.88 13.60
C TYR A 124 8.69 13.97 14.53
N GLY A 125 8.52 13.64 15.81
CA GLY A 125 8.29 14.62 16.86
C GLY A 125 9.61 15.29 17.28
N GLU A 126 9.50 16.36 18.06
CA GLU A 126 10.66 17.13 18.57
C GLU A 126 11.60 16.25 19.42
N THR A 127 11.09 15.24 20.08
CA THR A 127 11.84 14.27 20.90
C THR A 127 12.40 13.08 20.11
N GLY A 128 12.34 13.11 18.77
CA GLY A 128 12.74 11.98 17.92
C GLY A 128 11.69 10.85 17.85
N LYS A 129 10.57 10.98 18.56
CA LYS A 129 9.48 9.99 18.53
C LYS A 129 8.80 9.98 17.16
N VAL A 130 8.59 8.80 16.61
CA VAL A 130 7.81 8.63 15.39
C VAL A 130 6.32 8.78 15.70
N ILE A 131 5.67 9.74 15.05
CA ILE A 131 4.23 10.01 15.17
C ILE A 131 3.56 9.45 13.92
N VAL A 132 2.62 8.52 14.09
CA VAL A 132 1.90 7.87 13.00
C VAL A 132 0.44 8.27 13.02
N ARG A 133 -0.01 8.99 11.99
CA ARG A 133 -1.40 9.48 11.88
C ARG A 133 -2.09 8.93 10.64
N PRO A 134 -3.44 8.84 10.62
CA PRO A 134 -4.16 8.57 9.38
C PRO A 134 -3.93 9.69 8.36
N CYS A 135 -3.82 9.37 7.08
CA CYS A 135 -3.75 10.40 6.05
C CYS A 135 -5.08 11.19 5.98
N ARG A 136 -4.98 12.48 5.62
CA ARG A 136 -6.14 13.39 5.57
C ARG A 136 -7.27 12.86 4.66
N SER A 137 -6.91 12.26 3.55
CA SER A 137 -7.88 11.66 2.61
C SER A 137 -8.66 10.50 3.21
N ALA A 138 -8.04 9.66 4.06
CA ALA A 138 -8.72 8.56 4.76
C ALA A 138 -9.75 9.09 5.75
N VAL A 139 -9.41 10.15 6.51
CA VAL A 139 -10.35 10.81 7.45
C VAL A 139 -11.52 11.43 6.69
N THR A 140 -11.24 12.15 5.59
CA THR A 140 -12.29 12.77 4.76
C THR A 140 -13.23 11.71 4.16
N ARG A 141 -12.68 10.57 3.68
CA ARG A 141 -13.48 9.46 3.17
C ARG A 141 -14.39 8.88 4.25
N GLN A 142 -13.89 8.72 5.46
CA GLN A 142 -14.70 8.22 6.58
C GLN A 142 -15.83 9.18 6.95
N ARG A 143 -15.59 10.49 6.97
CA ARG A 143 -16.65 11.49 7.18
C ARG A 143 -17.76 11.38 6.15
N ARG A 144 -17.39 11.26 4.86
CA ARG A 144 -18.35 11.06 3.78
C ARG A 144 -19.11 9.74 3.93
N LYS A 145 -18.41 8.66 4.33
CA LYS A 145 -19.04 7.37 4.60
C LYS A 145 -20.09 7.48 5.70
N LEU A 146 -19.78 8.12 6.83
CA LEU A 146 -20.75 8.30 7.94
C LEU A 146 -22.00 9.03 7.49
N LYS A 147 -21.87 10.14 6.75
CA LYS A 147 -23.01 10.87 6.20
C LYS A 147 -23.86 10.02 5.25
N LYS A 148 -23.21 9.19 4.43
CA LYS A 148 -23.93 8.26 3.54
C LYS A 148 -24.68 7.17 4.33
N LEU A 149 -24.05 6.62 5.40
CA LEU A 149 -24.70 5.63 6.26
C LEU A 149 -25.90 6.24 7.01
N ALA A 150 -25.82 7.49 7.47
CA ALA A 150 -26.94 8.18 8.10
C ALA A 150 -28.13 8.29 7.13
N ALA A 151 -27.89 8.68 5.88
CA ALA A 151 -28.94 8.73 4.87
C ALA A 151 -29.55 7.35 4.56
N PHE A 152 -28.78 6.25 4.66
CA PHE A 152 -29.33 4.89 4.53
C PHE A 152 -30.20 4.50 5.72
N VAL A 153 -29.81 4.89 6.94
CA VAL A 153 -30.63 4.66 8.15
C VAL A 153 -31.93 5.45 8.09
N GLU A 154 -31.89 6.72 7.69
CA GLU A 154 -33.09 7.57 7.52
C GLU A 154 -34.10 6.98 6.51
N ARG A 155 -33.60 6.32 5.44
CA ARG A 155 -34.45 5.64 4.45
C ARG A 155 -34.88 4.23 4.83
N GLY A 156 -34.46 3.72 5.99
CA GLY A 156 -34.75 2.35 6.40
C GLY A 156 -33.98 1.25 5.65
N GLU A 157 -32.98 1.63 4.83
CA GLU A 157 -32.14 0.71 4.05
C GLU A 157 -31.07 0.02 4.91
N MET A 158 -30.82 0.54 6.12
CA MET A 158 -29.81 0.05 7.06
C MET A 158 -30.26 0.32 8.49
N THR A 159 -29.88 -0.56 9.44
CA THR A 159 -30.14 -0.29 10.85
C THR A 159 -29.02 0.58 11.45
N ARG A 160 -29.34 1.28 12.56
CA ARG A 160 -28.36 2.07 13.32
C ARG A 160 -27.22 1.18 13.84
N GLU A 161 -27.52 -0.04 14.26
CA GLU A 161 -26.55 -1.03 14.76
C GLU A 161 -25.53 -1.40 13.67
N GLN A 162 -25.98 -1.61 12.45
CA GLN A 162 -25.09 -1.88 11.30
C GLN A 162 -24.16 -0.68 11.00
N ALA A 163 -24.69 0.54 11.07
CA ALA A 163 -23.89 1.75 10.91
C ALA A 163 -22.87 1.89 12.06
N LEU A 164 -23.25 1.59 13.31
CA LEU A 164 -22.38 1.59 14.48
C LEU A 164 -21.27 0.55 14.32
N GLN A 165 -21.58 -0.67 13.94
CA GLN A 165 -20.59 -1.73 13.71
C GLN A 165 -19.54 -1.31 12.67
N SER A 166 -19.99 -0.71 11.54
CA SER A 166 -19.11 -0.17 10.51
C SER A 166 -18.20 0.94 11.06
N TYR A 167 -18.73 1.80 11.93
CA TYR A 167 -17.97 2.87 12.56
C TYR A 167 -16.96 2.33 13.57
N GLN A 168 -17.36 1.40 14.44
CA GLN A 168 -16.49 0.78 15.44
C GLN A 168 -15.30 0.06 14.83
N SER A 169 -15.48 -0.63 13.70
CA SER A 169 -14.38 -1.24 12.94
C SER A 169 -13.33 -0.21 12.50
N TRP A 170 -13.78 0.93 11.94
CA TRP A 170 -12.88 2.02 11.58
C TRP A 170 -12.22 2.64 12.82
N ARG A 171 -12.98 2.92 13.87
CA ARG A 171 -12.51 3.49 15.15
C ARG A 171 -11.42 2.63 15.79
N GLY A 172 -11.63 1.31 15.83
CA GLY A 172 -10.64 0.35 16.32
C GLY A 172 -9.32 0.40 15.55
N SER A 173 -9.36 0.57 14.24
CA SER A 173 -8.14 0.73 13.42
C SER A 173 -7.39 2.03 13.72
N MET A 174 -8.08 3.09 14.14
CA MET A 174 -7.49 4.39 14.51
C MET A 174 -6.84 4.40 15.90
N LEU A 175 -7.26 3.52 16.82
CA LEU A 175 -6.67 3.42 18.18
C LEU A 175 -5.20 2.99 18.17
N LYS A 176 -4.76 2.34 17.09
CA LYS A 176 -3.36 1.96 16.87
C LYS A 176 -2.48 3.11 16.36
N LEU A 177 -3.04 4.31 16.19
CA LEU A 177 -2.37 5.48 15.64
C LEU A 177 -2.42 6.66 16.62
N ASP A 178 -1.55 7.66 16.41
CA ASP A 178 -1.61 8.94 17.13
C ASP A 178 -2.78 9.80 16.61
N ALA A 179 -4.01 9.30 16.77
CA ALA A 179 -5.22 9.83 16.15
C ALA A 179 -6.29 10.29 17.16
N ARG A 180 -5.95 10.47 18.44
CA ARG A 180 -6.93 10.78 19.52
C ARG A 180 -7.87 11.94 19.17
N ARG A 181 -7.34 13.07 18.65
CA ARG A 181 -8.16 14.21 18.24
C ARG A 181 -9.09 13.87 17.07
N THR A 182 -8.61 13.09 16.12
CA THR A 182 -9.41 12.63 14.97
C THR A 182 -10.53 11.71 15.42
N VAL A 183 -10.25 10.78 16.31
CA VAL A 183 -11.25 9.86 16.86
C VAL A 183 -12.33 10.63 17.60
N ARG A 184 -11.97 11.55 18.52
CA ARG A 184 -12.95 12.40 19.24
C ARG A 184 -13.86 13.20 18.31
N ALA A 185 -13.28 13.81 17.26
CA ALA A 185 -14.07 14.57 16.29
C ALA A 185 -15.01 13.68 15.47
N MET A 186 -14.64 12.43 15.23
CA MET A 186 -15.48 11.48 14.51
C MET A 186 -16.52 10.83 15.43
N ASP A 187 -16.22 10.62 16.72
CA ASP A 187 -17.19 10.19 17.73
C ASP A 187 -18.31 11.24 17.86
N ALA A 188 -17.95 12.54 17.95
CA ALA A 188 -18.92 13.63 17.98
C ALA A 188 -19.78 13.69 16.71
N LEU A 189 -19.17 13.53 15.53
CA LEU A 189 -19.93 13.48 14.28
C LEU A 189 -20.89 12.29 14.23
N PHE A 190 -20.46 11.11 14.72
CA PHE A 190 -21.31 9.93 14.78
C PHE A 190 -22.52 10.20 15.69
N SER A 191 -22.31 10.74 16.90
CA SER A 191 -23.40 11.10 17.82
C SER A 191 -24.36 12.14 17.20
N GLN A 192 -23.85 13.12 16.44
CA GLN A 192 -24.69 14.11 15.76
C GLN A 192 -25.57 13.48 14.66
N LEU A 193 -25.07 12.48 13.95
CA LEU A 193 -25.76 11.87 12.82
C LEU A 193 -26.73 10.76 13.21
N PHE A 194 -26.50 10.07 14.33
CA PHE A 194 -27.24 8.87 14.76
C PHE A 194 -27.79 8.97 16.19
N GLY A 195 -27.53 10.05 16.92
CA GLY A 195 -28.08 10.36 18.26
C GLY A 195 -29.39 11.06 18.14
#